data_8a8fc219e5b54c0bac02581e1cad4ae2
#
_entry.id   8a8fc219e5b54c0bac02581e1cad4ae2
#
_cell.length_a   1.000
_cell.length_b   1.000
_cell.length_c   1.000
_cell.angle_alpha   90.00
_cell.angle_beta   90.00
_cell.angle_gamma   90.00
#
_symmetry.space_group_name_H-M   'P 1'
#
loop_
_entity.id
_entity.type
_entity.pdbx_description
1 polymer ?
#
loop_
_entity_poly.entity_id
_entity_poly.type
_entity_poly.pdbx_seq_one_letter_code
_entity_poly.pdbx_strand_id
1 'polypeptide(L)'
;NFSFLMDESGQWQLSPAYDMTYIFNAGGFLPEKMHCLMMQGKLHGQTLEDALALGKDNGIRKAETIIDEVASAIRQFRHFAEECEVGRHWIGAVETTLDNHLAEWGLFEQRENVSFRIGDTVFENVRVEKAYKGNYHLLCEVEGKGRKFVITSKQEEYTLIDKAGIDNLTDEQLYSLVETFFVR
;
A
#
# COMPACT_ATOMS: atom_id res chain seq x y z
N ASN A 1 -3.63 22.77 -2.71
CA ASN A 1 -3.97 22.70 -4.15
C ASN A 1 -5.49 22.70 -4.36
N PHE A 2 -6.15 23.72 -3.82
CA PHE A 2 -7.59 23.93 -3.99
C PHE A 2 -7.84 25.32 -4.58
N SER A 3 -8.73 25.38 -5.56
CA SER A 3 -9.21 26.64 -6.14
C SER A 3 -10.70 26.55 -6.38
N PHE A 4 -11.30 27.71 -6.52
CA PHE A 4 -12.69 27.83 -6.91
C PHE A 4 -12.79 28.61 -8.22
N LEU A 5 -13.70 28.21 -9.06
CA LEU A 5 -14.04 28.89 -10.30
C LEU A 5 -15.40 29.53 -10.12
N MET A 6 -15.54 30.77 -10.58
CA MET A 6 -16.82 31.45 -10.65
C MET A 6 -17.25 31.49 -12.12
N ASP A 7 -18.44 31.03 -12.41
CA ASP A 7 -19.01 31.11 -13.74
C ASP A 7 -19.54 32.51 -14.06
N GLU A 8 -20.00 32.73 -15.29
CA GLU A 8 -20.54 34.02 -15.75
C GLU A 8 -21.81 34.45 -15.01
N SER A 9 -22.50 33.51 -14.35
CA SER A 9 -23.68 33.78 -13.52
C SER A 9 -23.34 34.15 -12.07
N GLY A 10 -22.05 34.11 -11.71
CA GLY A 10 -21.58 34.37 -10.36
C GLY A 10 -21.67 33.17 -9.41
N GLN A 11 -21.90 31.95 -9.94
CA GLN A 11 -21.90 30.71 -9.15
C GLN A 11 -20.49 30.20 -8.95
N TRP A 12 -20.16 29.84 -7.71
CA TRP A 12 -18.88 29.28 -7.35
C TRP A 12 -18.91 27.75 -7.37
N GLN A 13 -17.88 27.13 -7.93
CA GLN A 13 -17.67 25.70 -7.90
C GLN A 13 -16.21 25.38 -7.61
N LEU A 14 -15.96 24.20 -7.06
CA LEU A 14 -14.59 23.69 -6.88
C LEU A 14 -13.96 23.49 -8.25
N SER A 15 -12.69 23.91 -8.42
CA SER A 15 -11.94 23.62 -9.64
C SER A 15 -11.70 22.12 -9.79
N PRO A 16 -11.39 21.63 -11.00
CA PRO A 16 -10.81 20.30 -11.16
C PRO A 16 -9.58 20.12 -10.26
N ALA A 17 -9.36 18.91 -9.81
CA ALA A 17 -8.16 18.58 -9.03
C ALA A 17 -6.89 18.85 -9.86
N TYR A 18 -5.88 19.41 -9.23
CA TYR A 18 -4.58 19.69 -9.83
C TYR A 18 -3.46 19.48 -8.83
N ASP A 19 -2.25 19.24 -9.33
CA ASP A 19 -1.03 19.02 -8.53
C ASP A 19 -1.22 17.93 -7.46
N MET A 20 -1.91 16.84 -7.84
CA MET A 20 -2.11 15.67 -7.01
C MET A 20 -0.90 14.75 -7.16
N THR A 21 0.06 14.89 -6.25
CA THR A 21 1.33 14.15 -6.30
C THR A 21 1.58 13.35 -5.03
N TYR A 22 2.41 12.33 -5.14
CA TYR A 22 2.90 11.59 -3.99
C TYR A 22 4.00 12.40 -3.30
N ILE A 23 3.70 12.93 -2.10
CA ILE A 23 4.59 13.83 -1.36
C ILE A 23 5.10 13.24 -0.04
N PHE A 24 4.95 11.96 0.18
CA PHE A 24 5.39 11.29 1.40
C PHE A 24 6.90 11.50 1.60
N ASN A 25 7.26 12.21 2.68
CA ASN A 25 8.63 12.55 3.05
C ASN A 25 9.47 13.19 1.92
N ALA A 26 8.83 13.86 0.98
CA ALA A 26 9.51 14.55 -0.12
C ALA A 26 10.40 15.68 0.44
N GLY A 27 11.71 15.51 0.38
CA GLY A 27 12.70 16.55 0.73
C GLY A 27 13.13 16.64 2.18
N GLY A 28 12.63 15.79 3.08
CA GLY A 28 13.12 15.69 4.45
C GLY A 28 12.86 16.91 5.35
N PHE A 29 11.96 17.81 4.96
CA PHE A 29 11.63 19.00 5.75
C PHE A 29 10.85 18.69 7.03
N LEU A 30 10.12 17.60 7.05
CA LEU A 30 9.36 17.14 8.21
C LEU A 30 9.93 15.83 8.72
N PRO A 31 9.86 15.59 10.04
CA PRO A 31 10.12 14.27 10.58
C PRO A 31 9.30 13.21 9.85
N GLU A 32 9.86 12.03 9.76
CA GLU A 32 9.18 10.88 9.14
C GLU A 32 7.76 10.75 9.69
N LYS A 33 6.79 10.54 8.80
CA LYS A 33 5.35 10.40 9.12
C LYS A 33 4.62 11.67 9.60
N MET A 34 5.22 12.85 9.54
CA MET A 34 4.48 14.09 9.79
C MET A 34 3.83 14.63 8.52
N HIS A 35 2.64 15.17 8.68
CA HIS A 35 1.89 15.87 7.64
C HIS A 35 2.02 17.39 7.78
N CYS A 36 1.90 18.10 6.67
CA CYS A 36 1.88 19.57 6.68
C CYS A 36 0.58 20.15 7.25
N LEU A 37 -0.50 19.38 7.21
CA LEU A 37 -1.81 19.75 7.72
C LEU A 37 -2.18 18.89 8.92
N MET A 38 -2.77 19.52 9.92
CA MET A 38 -3.34 18.82 11.06
C MET A 38 -4.75 18.29 10.72
N MET A 39 -5.03 17.08 11.19
CA MET A 39 -6.38 16.54 11.26
C MET A 39 -6.71 16.25 12.72
N GLN A 40 -7.79 16.82 13.24
CA GLN A 40 -8.19 16.70 14.64
C GLN A 40 -7.04 17.04 15.64
N GLY A 41 -6.26 18.09 15.31
CA GLY A 41 -5.13 18.54 16.11
C GLY A 41 -3.86 17.69 16.03
N LYS A 42 -3.83 16.67 15.19
CA LYS A 42 -2.68 15.77 15.02
C LYS A 42 -1.94 16.07 13.72
N LEU A 43 -0.61 16.17 13.79
CA LEU A 43 0.29 16.24 12.62
C LEU A 43 0.77 14.86 12.15
N HIS A 44 0.63 13.83 12.99
CA HIS A 44 0.99 12.44 12.69
C HIS A 44 0.06 11.49 13.45
N GLY A 45 0.03 10.23 13.02
CA GLY A 45 -0.78 9.19 13.69
C GLY A 45 -2.28 9.46 13.61
N GLN A 46 -2.74 10.10 12.52
CA GLN A 46 -4.16 10.24 12.23
C GLN A 46 -4.78 8.86 12.03
N THR A 47 -5.98 8.68 12.57
CA THR A 47 -6.71 7.41 12.51
C THR A 47 -8.00 7.54 11.68
N LEU A 48 -8.61 6.40 11.40
CA LEU A 48 -9.92 6.36 10.77
C LEU A 48 -10.95 7.15 11.58
N GLU A 49 -10.90 7.05 12.93
CA GLU A 49 -11.79 7.77 13.82
C GLU A 49 -11.62 9.29 13.71
N ASP A 50 -10.37 9.77 13.54
CA ASP A 50 -10.11 11.20 13.33
C ASP A 50 -10.73 11.69 12.02
N ALA A 51 -10.66 10.90 10.95
CA ALA A 51 -11.28 11.23 9.67
C ALA A 51 -12.81 11.23 9.74
N LEU A 52 -13.40 10.28 10.44
CA LEU A 52 -14.84 10.23 10.68
C LEU A 52 -15.31 11.39 11.55
N ALA A 53 -14.55 11.76 12.59
CA ALA A 53 -14.83 12.91 13.43
C ALA A 53 -14.78 14.21 12.61
N LEU A 54 -13.76 14.39 11.76
CA LEU A 54 -13.67 15.51 10.83
C LEU A 54 -14.90 15.61 9.93
N GLY A 55 -15.33 14.48 9.37
CA GLY A 55 -16.54 14.40 8.56
C GLY A 55 -17.78 14.84 9.34
N LYS A 56 -17.94 14.36 10.56
CA LYS A 56 -19.06 14.71 11.44
C LYS A 56 -19.06 16.21 11.79
N ASP A 57 -17.91 16.76 12.16
CA ASP A 57 -17.76 18.17 12.56
C ASP A 57 -18.08 19.12 11.39
N ASN A 58 -17.90 18.67 10.16
CA ASN A 58 -18.21 19.45 8.95
C ASN A 58 -19.54 19.05 8.29
N GLY A 59 -20.36 18.24 8.94
CA GLY A 59 -21.67 17.85 8.42
C GLY A 59 -21.64 16.93 7.19
N ILE A 60 -20.54 16.23 6.96
CA ILE A 60 -20.37 15.30 5.83
C ILE A 60 -21.04 13.96 6.17
N ARG A 61 -22.25 13.76 5.67
CA ARG A 61 -23.07 12.58 6.00
C ARG A 61 -22.53 11.26 5.39
N LYS A 62 -21.71 11.34 4.37
CA LYS A 62 -21.16 10.19 3.63
C LYS A 62 -19.65 10.01 3.87
N ALA A 63 -19.14 10.39 5.05
CA ALA A 63 -17.72 10.33 5.35
C ALA A 63 -17.16 8.91 5.19
N GLU A 64 -17.84 7.88 5.69
CA GLU A 64 -17.45 6.48 5.52
C GLU A 64 -17.36 6.09 4.05
N THR A 65 -18.41 6.39 3.26
CA THR A 65 -18.42 6.09 1.82
C THR A 65 -17.24 6.76 1.09
N ILE A 66 -16.93 8.02 1.42
CA ILE A 66 -15.81 8.75 0.82
C ILE A 66 -14.47 8.08 1.18
N ILE A 67 -14.32 7.64 2.42
CA ILE A 67 -13.12 6.95 2.88
C ILE A 67 -12.96 5.62 2.13
N ASP A 68 -14.02 4.85 1.97
CA ASP A 68 -14.00 3.58 1.24
C ASP A 68 -13.69 3.78 -0.25
N GLU A 69 -14.25 4.81 -0.88
CA GLU A 69 -13.96 5.17 -2.28
C GLU A 69 -12.48 5.53 -2.45
N VAL A 70 -11.91 6.33 -1.54
CA VAL A 70 -10.49 6.70 -1.55
C VAL A 70 -9.61 5.48 -1.31
N ALA A 71 -9.93 4.64 -0.33
CA ALA A 71 -9.19 3.41 -0.07
C ALA A 71 -9.21 2.47 -1.28
N SER A 72 -10.36 2.34 -1.95
CA SER A 72 -10.51 1.53 -3.16
C SER A 72 -9.67 2.07 -4.32
N ALA A 73 -9.58 3.38 -4.48
CA ALA A 73 -8.71 4.00 -5.49
C ALA A 73 -7.22 3.77 -5.18
N ILE A 74 -6.82 3.88 -3.91
CA ILE A 74 -5.45 3.63 -3.46
C ILE A 74 -5.02 2.18 -3.75
N ARG A 75 -5.91 1.20 -3.55
CA ARG A 75 -5.63 -0.21 -3.87
C ARG A 75 -5.36 -0.47 -5.35
N GLN A 76 -5.79 0.42 -6.23
CA GLN A 76 -5.54 0.33 -7.68
C GLN A 76 -4.25 1.05 -8.11
N PHE A 77 -3.48 1.59 -7.17
CA PHE A 77 -2.28 2.38 -7.46
C PHE A 77 -1.33 1.66 -8.43
N ARG A 78 -1.02 0.39 -8.20
CA ARG A 78 -0.12 -0.40 -9.06
C ARG A 78 -0.60 -0.41 -10.50
N HIS A 79 -1.88 -0.71 -10.73
CA HIS A 79 -2.46 -0.76 -12.07
C HIS A 79 -2.25 0.56 -12.82
N PHE A 80 -2.60 1.69 -12.20
CA PHE A 80 -2.43 3.00 -12.83
C PHE A 80 -0.96 3.40 -12.99
N ALA A 81 -0.11 3.04 -12.04
CA ALA A 81 1.31 3.33 -12.13
C ALA A 81 2.00 2.54 -13.27
N GLU A 82 1.60 1.30 -13.50
CA GLU A 82 2.07 0.49 -14.64
C GLU A 82 1.56 1.04 -15.97
N GLU A 83 0.29 1.46 -16.07
CA GLU A 83 -0.24 2.12 -17.25
C GLU A 83 0.48 3.44 -17.57
N CYS A 84 0.95 4.15 -16.54
CA CYS A 84 1.74 5.38 -16.69
C CYS A 84 3.24 5.13 -16.85
N GLU A 85 3.67 3.89 -17.03
CA GLU A 85 5.08 3.50 -17.21
C GLU A 85 6.00 3.94 -16.07
N VAL A 86 5.48 4.03 -14.84
CA VAL A 86 6.29 4.32 -13.65
C VAL A 86 7.27 3.18 -13.40
N GLY A 87 8.53 3.52 -13.12
CA GLY A 87 9.56 2.51 -12.87
C GLY A 87 9.19 1.59 -11.68
N ARG A 88 9.39 0.28 -11.84
CA ARG A 88 8.99 -0.76 -10.87
C ARG A 88 9.48 -0.50 -9.44
N HIS A 89 10.69 0.01 -9.31
CA HIS A 89 11.25 0.40 -8.01
C HIS A 89 10.36 1.41 -7.27
N TRP A 90 9.89 2.44 -7.99
CA TRP A 90 9.02 3.47 -7.43
C TRP A 90 7.63 2.92 -7.11
N ILE A 91 7.09 2.07 -7.99
CA ILE A 91 5.81 1.39 -7.74
C ILE A 91 5.88 0.63 -6.42
N GLY A 92 6.87 -0.22 -6.22
CA GLY A 92 7.02 -1.00 -4.99
C GLY A 92 7.19 -0.13 -3.74
N ALA A 93 7.98 0.95 -3.82
CA ALA A 93 8.21 1.84 -2.70
C ALA A 93 6.92 2.58 -2.28
N VAL A 94 6.19 3.12 -3.25
CA VAL A 94 4.93 3.85 -2.99
C VAL A 94 3.85 2.90 -2.50
N GLU A 95 3.64 1.77 -3.18
CA GLU A 95 2.65 0.76 -2.80
C GLU A 95 2.84 0.30 -1.36
N THR A 96 4.09 0.00 -0.96
CA THR A 96 4.38 -0.38 0.43
C THR A 96 3.94 0.69 1.43
N THR A 97 4.11 1.97 1.09
CA THR A 97 3.67 3.07 1.97
C THR A 97 2.15 3.14 2.05
N LEU A 98 1.48 3.03 0.90
CA LEU A 98 0.02 3.05 0.82
C LEU A 98 -0.62 1.89 1.57
N ASP A 99 -0.08 0.67 1.41
CA ASP A 99 -0.55 -0.52 2.11
C ASP A 99 -0.39 -0.40 3.62
N ASN A 100 0.74 0.18 4.09
CA ASN A 100 0.93 0.44 5.52
C ASN A 100 -0.12 1.42 6.06
N HIS A 101 -0.45 2.48 5.34
CA HIS A 101 -1.48 3.43 5.76
C HIS A 101 -2.87 2.80 5.77
N LEU A 102 -3.21 2.01 4.76
CA LEU A 102 -4.46 1.26 4.75
C LEU A 102 -4.56 0.30 5.94
N ALA A 103 -3.46 -0.38 6.28
CA ALA A 103 -3.41 -1.27 7.44
C ALA A 103 -3.51 -0.51 8.77
N GLU A 104 -2.82 0.62 8.93
CA GLU A 104 -2.90 1.48 10.11
C GLU A 104 -4.34 2.00 10.35
N TRP A 105 -5.11 2.19 9.29
CA TRP A 105 -6.51 2.62 9.36
C TRP A 105 -7.51 1.47 9.41
N GLY A 106 -7.06 0.22 9.38
CA GLY A 106 -7.94 -0.96 9.34
C GLY A 106 -8.71 -1.11 8.01
N LEU A 107 -8.27 -0.40 6.98
CA LEU A 107 -8.86 -0.41 5.63
C LEU A 107 -8.13 -1.35 4.67
N PHE A 108 -7.09 -2.01 5.13
CA PHE A 108 -6.39 -3.01 4.35
C PHE A 108 -7.27 -4.25 4.24
N GLU A 109 -7.86 -4.46 3.08
CA GLU A 109 -8.43 -5.76 2.77
C GLU A 109 -7.24 -6.71 2.63
N GLN A 110 -7.12 -7.65 3.58
CA GLN A 110 -6.24 -8.78 3.37
C GLN A 110 -6.70 -9.40 2.04
N ARG A 111 -5.83 -9.39 1.03
CA ARG A 111 -6.08 -10.15 -0.18
C ARG A 111 -6.47 -11.54 0.29
N GLU A 112 -7.70 -11.95 -0.01
CA GLU A 112 -8.22 -13.25 0.39
C GLU A 112 -7.15 -14.29 0.10
N ASN A 113 -6.92 -15.18 1.03
CA ASN A 113 -5.98 -16.29 1.01
C ASN A 113 -5.54 -16.67 -0.39
N VAL A 114 -4.47 -16.03 -0.87
CA VAL A 114 -3.93 -16.32 -2.21
C VAL A 114 -3.26 -17.66 -2.12
N SER A 115 -3.74 -18.61 -2.89
CA SER A 115 -3.09 -19.90 -3.05
C SER A 115 -2.49 -19.97 -4.45
N PHE A 116 -1.29 -20.45 -4.55
CA PHE A 116 -0.64 -20.71 -5.85
C PHE A 116 0.18 -21.99 -5.81
N ARG A 117 0.50 -22.49 -6.98
CA ARG A 117 1.25 -23.73 -7.14
C ARG A 117 2.55 -23.46 -7.88
N ILE A 118 3.64 -24.01 -7.36
CA ILE A 118 4.93 -24.05 -8.02
C ILE A 118 5.36 -25.51 -8.11
N GLY A 119 5.42 -26.07 -9.30
CA GLY A 119 5.62 -27.51 -9.49
C GLY A 119 4.52 -28.31 -8.79
N ASP A 120 4.89 -29.23 -7.93
CA ASP A 120 3.98 -30.06 -7.15
C ASP A 120 3.62 -29.43 -5.78
N THR A 121 4.25 -28.32 -5.40
CA THR A 121 4.05 -27.67 -4.11
C THR A 121 2.94 -26.64 -4.19
N VAL A 122 1.96 -26.74 -3.29
CA VAL A 122 0.89 -25.78 -3.12
C VAL A 122 1.20 -24.88 -1.92
N PHE A 123 1.17 -23.59 -2.16
CA PHE A 123 1.30 -22.54 -1.13
C PHE A 123 -0.08 -21.99 -0.85
N GLU A 124 -0.54 -22.10 0.38
CA GLU A 124 -1.84 -21.67 0.83
C GLU A 124 -1.70 -20.50 1.81
N ASN A 125 -2.74 -19.69 1.91
CA ASN A 125 -2.81 -18.59 2.88
C ASN A 125 -1.61 -17.63 2.79
N VAL A 126 -1.15 -17.36 1.57
CA VAL A 126 0.05 -16.55 1.35
C VAL A 126 -0.22 -15.09 1.64
N ARG A 127 0.61 -14.51 2.49
CA ARG A 127 0.59 -13.10 2.84
C ARG A 127 2.01 -12.55 2.97
N VAL A 128 2.15 -11.27 2.67
CA VAL A 128 3.43 -10.56 2.81
C VAL A 128 3.35 -9.59 3.97
N GLU A 129 4.31 -9.66 4.87
CA GLU A 129 4.47 -8.72 5.96
C GLU A 129 5.79 -7.96 5.79
N LYS A 130 5.74 -6.64 5.95
CA LYS A 130 6.96 -5.84 5.94
C LYS A 130 7.73 -6.07 7.23
N ALA A 131 8.99 -6.45 7.08
CA ALA A 131 9.91 -6.53 8.18
C ALA A 131 10.83 -5.28 8.22
N TYR A 132 11.68 -5.20 9.23
CA TYR A 132 12.56 -4.06 9.47
C TYR A 132 13.69 -3.98 8.43
N LYS A 133 14.09 -2.77 8.03
CA LYS A 133 15.22 -2.46 7.12
C LYS A 133 15.15 -3.05 5.71
N GLY A 134 13.99 -2.94 5.06
CA GLY A 134 13.84 -3.38 3.66
C GLY A 134 13.73 -4.89 3.48
N ASN A 135 13.54 -5.62 4.55
CA ASN A 135 13.20 -7.04 4.50
C ASN A 135 11.69 -7.21 4.44
N TYR A 136 11.26 -8.29 3.80
CA TYR A 136 9.86 -8.73 3.76
C TYR A 136 9.76 -10.15 4.29
N HIS A 137 8.66 -10.42 4.97
CA HIS A 137 8.31 -11.77 5.38
C HIS A 137 7.18 -12.28 4.49
N LEU A 138 7.44 -13.34 3.75
CA LEU A 138 6.40 -14.10 3.08
C LEU A 138 5.96 -15.21 4.03
N LEU A 139 4.71 -15.16 4.47
CA LEU A 139 4.09 -16.15 5.34
C LEU A 139 3.13 -16.97 4.49
N CYS A 140 3.18 -18.27 4.62
CA CYS A 140 2.29 -19.19 3.90
C CYS A 140 2.14 -20.50 4.66
N GLU A 141 1.25 -21.34 4.17
CA GLU A 141 1.12 -22.73 4.59
C GLU A 141 1.53 -23.64 3.43
N VAL A 142 2.35 -24.62 3.73
CA VAL A 142 2.74 -25.69 2.81
C VAL A 142 2.45 -27.01 3.49
N GLU A 143 1.61 -27.84 2.88
CA GLU A 143 1.16 -29.12 3.45
C GLU A 143 0.56 -28.95 4.87
N GLY A 144 -0.21 -27.89 5.10
CA GLY A 144 -0.81 -27.59 6.39
C GLY A 144 0.17 -27.13 7.48
N LYS A 145 1.42 -26.83 7.12
CA LYS A 145 2.43 -26.31 8.05
C LYS A 145 2.78 -24.87 7.69
N GLY A 146 2.69 -23.98 8.67
CA GLY A 146 3.11 -22.59 8.51
C GLY A 146 4.60 -22.50 8.13
N ARG A 147 4.89 -21.66 7.13
CA ARG A 147 6.23 -21.34 6.64
C ARG A 147 6.44 -19.85 6.59
N LYS A 148 7.68 -19.44 6.82
CA LYS A 148 8.10 -18.05 6.74
C LYS A 148 9.36 -17.96 5.92
N PHE A 149 9.32 -17.10 4.90
CA PHE A 149 10.48 -16.75 4.09
C PHE A 149 10.88 -15.31 4.40
N VAL A 150 12.17 -15.05 4.42
CA VAL A 150 12.70 -13.69 4.57
C VAL A 150 13.30 -13.29 3.23
N ILE A 151 12.77 -12.23 2.66
CA ILE A 151 13.18 -11.67 1.38
C ILE A 151 13.75 -10.28 1.64
N THR A 152 14.92 -9.98 1.09
CA THR A 152 15.48 -8.62 1.10
C THR A 152 15.43 -8.03 -0.29
N SER A 153 15.11 -6.73 -0.37
CA SER A 153 15.16 -5.96 -1.61
C SER A 153 16.33 -4.99 -1.54
N LYS A 154 17.22 -5.05 -2.52
CA LYS A 154 18.26 -4.04 -2.75
C LYS A 154 18.27 -3.69 -4.23
N GLN A 155 18.00 -2.42 -4.56
CA GLN A 155 18.16 -1.88 -5.91
C GLN A 155 17.54 -2.77 -7.01
N GLU A 156 16.27 -3.13 -6.87
CA GLU A 156 15.52 -3.98 -7.82
C GLU A 156 15.88 -5.48 -7.80
N GLU A 157 16.84 -5.89 -7.00
CA GLU A 157 17.13 -7.31 -6.79
C GLU A 157 16.51 -7.82 -5.48
N TYR A 158 15.70 -8.86 -5.58
CA TYR A 158 15.16 -9.57 -4.44
C TYR A 158 16.03 -10.78 -4.15
N THR A 159 16.53 -10.89 -2.93
CA THR A 159 17.33 -12.03 -2.49
C THR A 159 16.61 -12.76 -1.37
N LEU A 160 16.46 -14.06 -1.49
CA LEU A 160 15.96 -14.91 -0.42
C LEU A 160 17.08 -15.10 0.62
N ILE A 161 16.83 -14.65 1.86
CA ILE A 161 17.81 -14.77 2.95
C ILE A 161 17.62 -16.08 3.71
N ASP A 162 16.37 -16.54 3.87
CA ASP A 162 16.05 -17.73 4.65
C ASP A 162 15.06 -18.62 3.90
N LYS A 163 15.49 -19.84 3.62
CA LYS A 163 14.71 -20.88 2.93
C LYS A 163 13.93 -21.77 3.90
N ALA A 164 13.83 -21.38 5.18
CA ALA A 164 13.31 -22.19 6.29
C ALA A 164 12.43 -23.39 5.91
N GLY A 165 13.07 -24.51 5.63
CA GLY A 165 12.41 -25.82 5.57
C GLY A 165 11.68 -26.17 4.27
N ILE A 166 12.03 -25.56 3.14
CA ILE A 166 11.59 -26.00 1.82
C ILE A 166 12.82 -26.39 0.99
N ASP A 167 13.32 -27.58 1.25
CA ASP A 167 14.50 -28.11 0.56
C ASP A 167 14.24 -28.47 -0.91
N ASN A 168 12.98 -28.48 -1.34
CA ASN A 168 12.54 -28.95 -2.65
C ASN A 168 12.25 -27.85 -3.67
N LEU A 169 12.34 -26.56 -3.30
CA LEU A 169 12.17 -25.44 -4.22
C LEU A 169 13.52 -24.99 -4.79
N THR A 170 13.59 -24.93 -6.11
CA THR A 170 14.74 -24.34 -6.80
C THR A 170 14.74 -22.82 -6.60
N ASP A 171 15.90 -22.18 -6.76
CA ASP A 171 15.99 -20.73 -6.68
C ASP A 171 15.09 -20.04 -7.71
N GLU A 172 14.92 -20.60 -8.92
CA GLU A 172 14.01 -20.10 -9.95
C GLU A 172 12.55 -20.13 -9.51
N GLN A 173 12.12 -21.19 -8.84
CA GLN A 173 10.76 -21.32 -8.31
C GLN A 173 10.50 -20.28 -7.19
N LEU A 174 11.50 -20.01 -6.35
CA LEU A 174 11.44 -19.00 -5.32
C LEU A 174 11.43 -17.58 -5.90
N TYR A 175 12.20 -17.34 -6.97
CA TYR A 175 12.14 -16.07 -7.72
C TYR A 175 10.77 -15.86 -8.35
N SER A 176 10.19 -16.88 -8.95
CA SER A 176 8.83 -16.82 -9.51
C SER A 176 7.78 -16.48 -8.44
N LEU A 177 7.98 -17.00 -7.22
CA LEU A 177 7.16 -16.69 -6.04
C LEU A 177 7.29 -15.22 -5.64
N VAL A 178 8.51 -14.73 -5.55
CA VAL A 178 8.81 -13.32 -5.26
C VAL A 178 8.20 -12.42 -6.33
N GLU A 179 8.39 -12.73 -7.60
CA GLU A 179 7.80 -11.97 -8.70
C GLU A 179 6.28 -11.94 -8.65
N THR A 180 5.64 -13.06 -8.29
CA THR A 180 4.18 -13.12 -8.18
C THR A 180 3.62 -12.20 -7.10
N PHE A 181 4.35 -11.99 -6.00
CA PHE A 181 3.88 -11.20 -4.86
C PHE A 181 4.40 -9.78 -4.82
N PHE A 182 5.58 -9.52 -5.38
CA PHE A 182 6.25 -8.22 -5.31
C PHE A 182 6.31 -7.49 -6.65
N VAL A 183 5.97 -8.17 -7.75
CA VAL A 183 6.09 -7.66 -9.13
C VAL A 183 4.75 -7.63 -9.86
N ARG A 184 3.65 -8.12 -9.24
CA ARG A 184 2.29 -8.04 -9.81
C ARG A 184 1.49 -6.95 -9.20
#